data_fcffed2a52ead9bdfbd05d6009f64a31
#
_entry.id   fcffed2a52ead9bdfbd05d6009f64a31
#
_cell.length_a   1.000
_cell.length_b   1.000
_cell.length_c   1.000
_cell.angle_alpha   90.00
_cell.angle_beta   90.00
_cell.angle_gamma   90.00
#
_symmetry.space_group_name_H-M   'P 1'
#
loop_
_entity.id
_entity.type
_entity.pdbx_description
1 polymer ?
#
loop_
_entity_poly.entity_id
_entity_poly.type
_entity_poly.pdbx_seq_one_letter_code
_entity_poly.pdbx_strand_id
1 'polypeptide(L)'
;MKTKSKVLFGMGVCLMAMACQQNAGQKTTLSGLDPMKFQTEVNGKSTQLFTLKNANGMEVCITNFGGRIVSIMVPDKNGKMEDVVLGFDSIADYINKPSDFGAAIGRYANRIQKGRFVLDGDTVKLPTNNFGHCLHGGPKGWQYQVYEGKQLNDSTVYLTMQSPDGDNQFPGNVTAHVTYTLKSNNSIDIKYDATTDKKTVINMTNHSYFNLSGNPKNAITDNVLYINADSITPVDSTFMTTGEMLSLNGNSMDFRNAKPISEGLDMNNQQIKFGKGIDHNYVLNTKGDINKLAAKLVCPSTGISLEVYTNEPGIQVYTGNFLDGTTTGKHGIVYNQRTAVCMETQHYPDSPNKPQWPSVILAPGQTYQSHCIFKFGVEK
;
A
#
# COMPACT_ATOMS: atom_id res chain seq x y z
N MET A 1 -28.31 40.46 -83.81
CA MET A 1 -28.10 39.08 -83.45
C MET A 1 -27.56 39.03 -82.02
N LYS A 2 -28.39 38.65 -81.06
CA LYS A 2 -28.03 38.61 -79.61
C LYS A 2 -28.05 37.16 -79.20
N THR A 3 -26.87 36.62 -78.87
CA THR A 3 -26.68 35.27 -78.39
C THR A 3 -26.83 35.26 -76.84
N LYS A 4 -27.78 34.52 -76.36
CA LYS A 4 -27.98 34.31 -74.88
C LYS A 4 -27.16 33.15 -74.41
N SER A 5 -26.29 33.40 -73.48
CA SER A 5 -25.53 32.40 -72.74
C SER A 5 -26.41 31.89 -71.57
N LYS A 6 -26.57 30.58 -71.46
CA LYS A 6 -27.25 29.93 -70.32
C LYS A 6 -26.18 29.53 -69.30
N VAL A 7 -26.32 30.07 -68.08
CA VAL A 7 -25.54 29.66 -66.94
C VAL A 7 -26.28 28.47 -66.27
N LEU A 8 -25.62 27.33 -66.20
CA LEU A 8 -26.06 26.15 -65.47
C LEU A 8 -25.56 26.25 -64.01
N PHE A 9 -26.48 26.32 -63.05
CA PHE A 9 -26.18 26.25 -61.63
C PHE A 9 -26.13 24.78 -61.25
N GLY A 10 -24.91 24.30 -60.95
CA GLY A 10 -24.69 22.97 -60.37
C GLY A 10 -24.88 23.00 -58.86
N MET A 11 -25.94 22.32 -58.41
CA MET A 11 -26.24 22.14 -56.99
C MET A 11 -25.36 20.99 -56.44
N GLY A 12 -24.26 21.34 -55.76
CA GLY A 12 -23.41 20.37 -55.07
C GLY A 12 -24.07 19.93 -53.75
N VAL A 13 -24.50 18.67 -53.71
CA VAL A 13 -24.98 18.03 -52.48
C VAL A 13 -23.74 17.65 -51.64
N CYS A 14 -23.47 18.42 -50.60
CA CYS A 14 -22.52 18.01 -49.55
C CYS A 14 -23.12 16.90 -48.70
N LEU A 15 -22.74 15.65 -48.97
CA LEU A 15 -22.96 14.55 -48.03
C LEU A 15 -22.04 14.76 -46.83
N MET A 16 -22.58 15.28 -45.73
CA MET A 16 -21.94 15.18 -44.44
C MET A 16 -21.98 13.71 -43.96
N ALA A 17 -20.87 13.03 -44.09
CA ALA A 17 -20.66 11.77 -43.43
C ALA A 17 -20.58 12.05 -41.90
N MET A 18 -21.70 11.85 -41.19
CA MET A 18 -21.69 11.71 -39.74
C MET A 18 -20.88 10.43 -39.41
N ALA A 19 -19.62 10.62 -39.05
CA ALA A 19 -18.86 9.59 -38.41
C ALA A 19 -19.51 9.36 -37.04
N CYS A 20 -20.30 8.29 -36.90
CA CYS A 20 -20.64 7.72 -35.62
C CYS A 20 -19.35 7.29 -34.96
N GLN A 21 -18.81 8.13 -34.10
CA GLN A 21 -17.87 7.66 -33.08
C GLN A 21 -18.65 6.66 -32.21
N GLN A 22 -18.47 5.39 -32.51
CA GLN A 22 -18.81 4.34 -31.57
C GLN A 22 -17.96 4.62 -30.32
N ASN A 23 -18.59 5.12 -29.26
CA ASN A 23 -18.06 5.04 -27.91
C ASN A 23 -17.81 3.55 -27.65
N ALA A 24 -16.58 3.11 -27.86
CA ALA A 24 -16.09 1.83 -27.36
C ALA A 24 -16.40 1.86 -25.87
N GLY A 25 -17.37 1.06 -25.43
CA GLY A 25 -17.85 1.04 -24.05
C GLY A 25 -16.65 0.97 -23.11
N GLN A 26 -16.52 1.98 -22.29
CA GLN A 26 -15.41 2.17 -21.36
C GLN A 26 -15.41 0.97 -20.42
N LYS A 27 -14.42 0.10 -20.57
CA LYS A 27 -14.36 -1.19 -19.87
C LYS A 27 -13.94 -0.89 -18.44
N THR A 28 -14.89 -0.84 -17.50
CA THR A 28 -14.61 -0.78 -16.07
C THR A 28 -13.81 -2.01 -15.63
N THR A 29 -13.03 -1.86 -14.57
CA THR A 29 -12.33 -2.97 -13.93
C THR A 29 -13.32 -3.94 -13.29
N LEU A 30 -12.85 -5.09 -12.85
CA LEU A 30 -13.69 -6.08 -12.15
C LEU A 30 -14.26 -5.50 -10.84
N SER A 31 -13.51 -4.61 -10.18
CA SER A 31 -13.95 -3.85 -8.99
C SER A 31 -14.89 -2.68 -9.31
N GLY A 32 -15.23 -2.44 -10.59
CA GLY A 32 -16.08 -1.32 -11.00
C GLY A 32 -15.38 0.03 -11.11
N LEU A 33 -14.04 0.08 -10.95
CA LEU A 33 -13.28 1.32 -11.11
C LEU A 33 -13.26 1.75 -12.59
N ASP A 34 -13.42 3.04 -12.82
CA ASP A 34 -13.25 3.67 -14.12
C ASP A 34 -11.79 4.16 -14.26
N PRO A 35 -10.97 3.58 -15.14
CA PRO A 35 -9.57 3.99 -15.33
C PRO A 35 -9.40 5.46 -15.69
N MET A 36 -10.39 6.08 -16.34
CA MET A 36 -10.33 7.51 -16.70
C MET A 36 -10.37 8.43 -15.49
N LYS A 37 -10.99 8.00 -14.38
CA LYS A 37 -11.01 8.76 -13.12
C LYS A 37 -9.67 8.76 -12.40
N PHE A 38 -8.69 8.01 -12.89
CA PHE A 38 -7.33 7.97 -12.37
C PHE A 38 -6.32 8.72 -13.25
N GLN A 39 -6.81 9.39 -14.31
CA GLN A 39 -5.98 10.16 -15.23
C GLN A 39 -6.04 11.64 -14.89
N THR A 40 -4.91 12.19 -14.49
CA THR A 40 -4.71 13.64 -14.28
C THR A 40 -3.21 13.95 -14.33
N GLU A 41 -2.86 15.20 -14.14
CA GLU A 41 -1.49 15.65 -13.98
C GLU A 41 -1.27 16.17 -12.56
N VAL A 42 -0.23 15.70 -11.89
CA VAL A 42 0.17 16.15 -10.56
C VAL A 42 1.66 16.53 -10.62
N ASN A 43 1.96 17.81 -10.38
CA ASN A 43 3.33 18.34 -10.42
C ASN A 43 4.07 18.02 -11.73
N GLY A 44 3.38 18.13 -12.88
CA GLY A 44 3.95 17.87 -14.20
C GLY A 44 4.13 16.38 -14.56
N LYS A 45 3.56 15.46 -13.76
CA LYS A 45 3.60 14.03 -14.00
C LYS A 45 2.19 13.46 -14.16
N SER A 46 1.99 12.65 -15.21
CA SER A 46 0.69 12.03 -15.47
C SER A 46 0.43 10.85 -14.54
N THR A 47 -0.81 10.77 -14.03
CA THR A 47 -1.30 9.63 -13.26
C THR A 47 -2.13 8.70 -14.11
N GLN A 48 -2.20 7.42 -13.73
CA GLN A 48 -3.02 6.41 -14.41
C GLN A 48 -3.32 5.22 -13.49
N LEU A 49 -4.24 4.38 -13.91
CA LEU A 49 -4.58 3.11 -13.29
C LEU A 49 -4.07 1.96 -14.18
N PHE A 50 -3.25 1.10 -13.61
CA PHE A 50 -2.82 -0.17 -14.23
C PHE A 50 -3.71 -1.29 -13.72
N THR A 51 -4.01 -2.25 -14.58
CA THR A 51 -4.82 -3.43 -14.23
C THR A 51 -4.04 -4.69 -14.52
N LEU A 52 -3.74 -5.45 -13.48
CA LEU A 52 -3.09 -6.75 -13.56
C LEU A 52 -4.13 -7.87 -13.47
N LYS A 53 -3.97 -8.91 -14.28
CA LYS A 53 -4.87 -10.08 -14.32
C LYS A 53 -4.07 -11.38 -14.38
N ASN A 54 -4.61 -12.41 -13.75
CA ASN A 54 -4.09 -13.77 -13.91
C ASN A 54 -5.13 -14.70 -14.55
N ALA A 55 -4.68 -15.91 -14.90
CA ALA A 55 -5.54 -16.92 -15.53
C ALA A 55 -6.67 -17.44 -14.62
N ASN A 56 -6.56 -17.24 -13.30
CA ASN A 56 -7.57 -17.66 -12.31
C ASN A 56 -8.66 -16.61 -12.08
N GLY A 57 -8.64 -15.49 -12.83
CA GLY A 57 -9.63 -14.44 -12.74
C GLY A 57 -9.38 -13.40 -11.64
N MET A 58 -8.29 -13.51 -10.90
CA MET A 58 -7.88 -12.46 -9.95
C MET A 58 -7.45 -11.20 -10.72
N GLU A 59 -7.86 -10.03 -10.21
CA GLU A 59 -7.51 -8.73 -10.76
C GLU A 59 -6.95 -7.82 -9.66
N VAL A 60 -5.91 -7.07 -10.00
CA VAL A 60 -5.32 -6.06 -9.11
C VAL A 60 -5.19 -4.74 -9.86
N CYS A 61 -5.73 -3.67 -9.29
CA CYS A 61 -5.59 -2.32 -9.83
C CYS A 61 -4.57 -1.52 -9.02
N ILE A 62 -3.65 -0.86 -9.72
CA ILE A 62 -2.55 -0.08 -9.14
C ILE A 62 -2.52 1.29 -9.80
N THR A 63 -2.43 2.36 -9.00
CA THR A 63 -2.15 3.71 -9.53
C THR A 63 -0.69 4.08 -9.24
N ASN A 64 -0.08 4.81 -10.17
CA ASN A 64 1.26 5.34 -9.97
C ASN A 64 1.31 6.56 -9.03
N PHE A 65 0.18 7.11 -8.62
CA PHE A 65 0.15 8.08 -7.53
C PHE A 65 0.32 7.37 -6.19
N GLY A 66 1.49 7.53 -5.58
CA GLY A 66 1.89 6.83 -4.37
C GLY A 66 2.18 5.34 -4.58
N GLY A 67 2.27 4.85 -5.83
CA GLY A 67 2.48 3.44 -6.12
C GLY A 67 1.45 2.52 -5.47
N ARG A 68 0.17 2.92 -5.43
CA ARG A 68 -0.88 2.35 -4.58
C ARG A 68 -1.57 1.16 -5.21
N ILE A 69 -1.79 0.12 -4.43
CA ILE A 69 -2.82 -0.88 -4.72
C ILE A 69 -4.19 -0.25 -4.40
N VAL A 70 -5.05 -0.16 -5.42
CA VAL A 70 -6.38 0.46 -5.31
C VAL A 70 -7.48 -0.57 -5.09
N SER A 71 -7.38 -1.74 -5.74
CA SER A 71 -8.29 -2.87 -5.55
C SER A 71 -7.58 -4.21 -5.72
N ILE A 72 -8.08 -5.22 -5.03
CA ILE A 72 -7.67 -6.61 -5.16
C ILE A 72 -8.93 -7.46 -5.20
N MET A 73 -9.25 -8.00 -6.39
CA MET A 73 -10.41 -8.86 -6.59
C MET A 73 -10.01 -10.32 -6.46
N VAL A 74 -10.57 -11.01 -5.48
CA VAL A 74 -10.32 -12.43 -5.21
C VAL A 74 -11.64 -13.19 -5.02
N PRO A 75 -11.73 -14.49 -5.37
CA PRO A 75 -12.94 -15.25 -5.14
C PRO A 75 -13.10 -15.63 -3.67
N ASP A 76 -14.33 -15.58 -3.17
CA ASP A 76 -14.74 -16.18 -1.90
C ASP A 76 -14.98 -17.69 -2.03
N LYS A 77 -15.37 -18.34 -0.92
CA LYS A 77 -15.67 -19.80 -0.90
C LYS A 77 -16.83 -20.24 -1.80
N ASN A 78 -17.64 -19.30 -2.31
CA ASN A 78 -18.73 -19.54 -3.25
C ASN A 78 -18.35 -19.12 -4.69
N GLY A 79 -17.12 -18.68 -4.91
CA GLY A 79 -16.64 -18.20 -6.21
C GLY A 79 -17.04 -16.76 -6.54
N LYS A 80 -17.67 -16.04 -5.62
CA LYS A 80 -17.98 -14.61 -5.80
C LYS A 80 -16.71 -13.79 -5.66
N MET A 81 -16.48 -12.88 -6.61
CA MET A 81 -15.32 -11.98 -6.57
C MET A 81 -15.57 -10.84 -5.58
N GLU A 82 -14.65 -10.69 -4.62
CA GLU A 82 -14.70 -9.67 -3.58
C GLU A 82 -13.48 -8.74 -3.67
N ASP A 83 -13.70 -7.42 -3.52
CA ASP A 83 -12.62 -6.46 -3.38
C ASP A 83 -12.16 -6.40 -1.91
N VAL A 84 -10.97 -6.86 -1.63
CA VAL A 84 -10.49 -7.09 -0.27
C VAL A 84 -9.60 -5.98 0.29
N VAL A 85 -9.56 -4.78 -0.34
CA VAL A 85 -8.81 -3.63 0.19
C VAL A 85 -9.63 -2.35 0.19
N LEU A 86 -9.34 -1.47 1.14
CA LEU A 86 -9.88 -0.11 1.18
C LEU A 86 -9.16 0.79 0.17
N GLY A 87 -9.82 1.85 -0.28
CA GLY A 87 -9.28 2.85 -1.21
C GLY A 87 -10.34 3.84 -1.64
N PHE A 88 -10.09 4.52 -2.77
CA PHE A 88 -11.00 5.47 -3.38
C PHE A 88 -11.30 5.13 -4.84
N ASP A 89 -12.40 5.66 -5.37
CA ASP A 89 -12.86 5.46 -6.74
C ASP A 89 -12.19 6.39 -7.77
N SER A 90 -11.41 7.35 -7.32
CA SER A 90 -10.76 8.34 -8.19
C SER A 90 -9.44 8.85 -7.66
N ILE A 91 -8.60 9.34 -8.58
CA ILE A 91 -7.35 10.01 -8.22
C ILE A 91 -7.59 11.32 -7.45
N ALA A 92 -8.68 12.03 -7.77
CA ALA A 92 -9.05 13.26 -7.07
C ALA A 92 -9.30 13.03 -5.58
N ASP A 93 -9.89 11.89 -5.21
CA ASP A 93 -10.08 11.53 -3.82
C ASP A 93 -8.75 11.27 -3.10
N TYR A 94 -7.80 10.56 -3.73
CA TYR A 94 -6.47 10.34 -3.16
C TYR A 94 -5.67 11.64 -2.98
N ILE A 95 -5.85 12.63 -3.86
CA ILE A 95 -5.20 13.94 -3.77
C ILE A 95 -5.84 14.79 -2.67
N ASN A 96 -7.18 14.82 -2.59
CA ASN A 96 -7.93 15.72 -1.73
C ASN A 96 -8.18 15.14 -0.32
N LYS A 97 -8.03 13.82 -0.14
CA LYS A 97 -8.21 13.11 1.13
C LYS A 97 -6.90 12.35 1.45
N PRO A 98 -5.87 13.04 1.99
CA PRO A 98 -4.59 12.40 2.29
C PRO A 98 -4.79 11.12 3.12
N SER A 99 -4.23 10.03 2.64
CA SER A 99 -4.35 8.71 3.26
C SER A 99 -3.17 7.82 2.85
N ASP A 100 -2.99 6.72 3.55
CA ASP A 100 -1.97 5.72 3.22
C ASP A 100 -2.55 4.49 2.50
N PHE A 101 -3.86 4.50 2.16
CA PHE A 101 -4.53 3.35 1.52
C PHE A 101 -3.75 2.82 0.32
N GLY A 102 -3.25 1.58 0.45
CA GLY A 102 -2.56 0.83 -0.58
C GLY A 102 -1.16 1.33 -0.97
N ALA A 103 -0.66 2.40 -0.35
CA ALA A 103 0.53 3.11 -0.79
C ALA A 103 1.83 2.30 -0.67
N ALA A 104 2.74 2.52 -1.64
CA ALA A 104 4.15 2.18 -1.48
C ALA A 104 4.84 3.29 -0.69
N ILE A 105 5.06 3.03 0.60
CA ILE A 105 5.62 3.99 1.54
C ILE A 105 7.13 4.11 1.37
N GLY A 106 7.62 5.35 1.42
CA GLY A 106 9.04 5.71 1.40
C GLY A 106 9.21 7.22 1.68
N ARG A 107 10.44 7.74 1.91
CA ARG A 107 11.71 6.99 1.90
C ARG A 107 11.83 6.04 3.09
N TYR A 108 11.16 6.34 4.22
CA TYR A 108 11.24 5.54 5.43
C TYR A 108 9.84 5.23 5.97
N ALA A 109 9.47 3.96 5.96
CA ALA A 109 8.22 3.45 6.49
C ALA A 109 8.21 3.51 8.01
N ASN A 110 7.02 3.76 8.59
CA ASN A 110 6.80 3.98 10.00
C ASN A 110 7.56 5.21 10.54
N ARG A 111 7.86 5.27 11.84
CA ARG A 111 8.32 6.50 12.52
C ARG A 111 9.83 6.56 12.70
N ILE A 112 10.36 7.80 12.63
CA ILE A 112 11.69 8.18 13.13
C ILE A 112 11.48 9.18 14.26
N GLN A 113 12.04 8.89 15.43
CA GLN A 113 11.86 9.63 16.69
C GLN A 113 12.26 11.09 16.54
N LYS A 114 11.29 12.00 16.85
CA LYS A 114 11.46 13.46 16.78
C LYS A 114 11.99 13.94 15.43
N GLY A 115 11.79 13.15 14.36
CA GLY A 115 12.29 13.47 13.03
C GLY A 115 13.81 13.62 12.97
N ARG A 116 14.58 12.88 13.74
CA ARG A 116 16.05 13.02 13.73
C ARG A 116 16.77 11.70 13.91
N PHE A 117 17.95 11.61 13.31
CA PHE A 117 18.91 10.52 13.51
C PHE A 117 20.32 11.03 13.22
N VAL A 118 21.33 10.27 13.66
CA VAL A 118 22.74 10.59 13.39
C VAL A 118 23.23 9.71 12.24
N LEU A 119 23.88 10.34 11.27
CA LEU A 119 24.51 9.67 10.13
C LEU A 119 25.92 10.22 9.96
N ASP A 120 26.95 9.36 10.09
CA ASP A 120 28.37 9.72 9.99
C ASP A 120 28.80 10.89 10.91
N GLY A 121 28.17 11.00 12.08
CA GLY A 121 28.44 12.05 13.06
C GLY A 121 27.55 13.30 12.92
N ASP A 122 26.89 13.48 11.79
CA ASP A 122 25.98 14.61 11.55
C ASP A 122 24.54 14.26 11.93
N THR A 123 23.85 15.24 12.53
CA THR A 123 22.42 15.09 12.83
C THR A 123 21.58 15.46 11.62
N VAL A 124 20.90 14.48 11.04
CA VAL A 124 19.85 14.68 10.04
C VAL A 124 18.55 15.06 10.75
N LYS A 125 17.89 16.13 10.30
CA LYS A 125 16.61 16.60 10.83
C LYS A 125 15.56 16.50 9.75
N LEU A 126 14.48 15.77 10.02
CA LEU A 126 13.34 15.55 9.13
C LEU A 126 12.13 16.34 9.63
N PRO A 127 11.18 16.70 8.76
CA PRO A 127 9.93 17.29 9.20
C PRO A 127 9.13 16.28 10.03
N THR A 128 8.44 16.77 11.06
CA THR A 128 7.56 15.96 11.91
C THR A 128 6.11 16.16 11.47
N ASN A 129 5.37 15.07 11.34
CA ASN A 129 3.99 15.08 10.84
C ASN A 129 3.03 14.22 11.67
N ASN A 130 3.52 13.52 12.71
CA ASN A 130 2.68 12.65 13.53
C ASN A 130 3.22 12.56 14.97
N PHE A 131 2.46 13.04 15.95
CA PHE A 131 2.80 13.03 17.39
C PHE A 131 4.25 13.49 17.70
N GLY A 132 4.77 14.45 16.93
CA GLY A 132 6.13 14.96 17.10
C GLY A 132 7.23 14.10 16.46
N HIS A 133 6.86 13.09 15.67
CA HIS A 133 7.76 12.20 14.93
C HIS A 133 7.63 12.38 13.41
N CYS A 134 8.62 11.92 12.66
CA CYS A 134 8.51 11.77 11.21
C CYS A 134 7.88 10.40 10.92
N LEU A 135 6.69 10.39 10.30
CA LEU A 135 5.95 9.20 9.92
C LEU A 135 5.92 9.07 8.39
N HIS A 136 6.19 7.85 7.89
CA HIS A 136 6.05 7.47 6.49
C HIS A 136 6.73 8.43 5.50
N GLY A 137 7.99 8.81 5.81
CA GLY A 137 8.77 9.69 4.96
C GLY A 137 8.44 11.18 5.09
N GLY A 138 7.57 11.55 6.04
CA GLY A 138 7.21 12.94 6.32
C GLY A 138 5.97 13.43 5.54
N PRO A 139 5.63 14.73 5.64
CA PRO A 139 4.37 15.28 5.13
C PRO A 139 4.24 15.24 3.59
N LYS A 140 5.36 15.07 2.88
CA LYS A 140 5.42 14.87 1.42
C LYS A 140 6.05 13.53 1.07
N GLY A 141 5.80 12.48 1.87
CA GLY A 141 6.28 11.13 1.63
C GLY A 141 5.87 10.60 0.25
N TRP A 142 6.47 9.49 -0.15
CA TRP A 142 6.28 8.95 -1.50
C TRP A 142 4.83 8.53 -1.80
N GLN A 143 4.01 8.29 -0.78
CA GLN A 143 2.57 8.07 -0.92
C GLN A 143 1.80 9.26 -1.51
N TYR A 144 2.38 10.45 -1.52
CA TYR A 144 1.80 11.68 -2.10
C TYR A 144 2.51 12.14 -3.37
N GLN A 145 3.37 11.30 -3.94
CA GLN A 145 4.14 11.59 -5.14
C GLN A 145 3.77 10.66 -6.29
N VAL A 146 4.03 11.10 -7.53
CA VAL A 146 3.78 10.30 -8.73
C VAL A 146 5.04 9.55 -9.12
N TYR A 147 4.95 8.22 -9.17
CA TYR A 147 5.97 7.34 -9.76
C TYR A 147 5.87 7.36 -11.29
N GLU A 148 6.98 7.20 -11.97
CA GLU A 148 6.95 6.81 -13.38
C GLU A 148 6.51 5.36 -13.46
N GLY A 149 5.42 5.09 -14.21
CA GLY A 149 4.81 3.75 -14.26
C GLY A 149 4.88 3.14 -15.64
N LYS A 150 5.23 1.86 -15.71
CA LYS A 150 5.21 1.07 -16.95
C LYS A 150 4.60 -0.30 -16.69
N GLN A 151 3.52 -0.62 -17.40
CA GLN A 151 3.00 -1.98 -17.45
C GLN A 151 3.87 -2.81 -18.41
N LEU A 152 4.51 -3.86 -17.88
CA LEU A 152 5.43 -4.69 -18.66
C LEU A 152 4.69 -5.79 -19.43
N ASN A 153 3.60 -6.30 -18.85
CA ASN A 153 2.70 -7.30 -19.42
C ASN A 153 1.39 -7.31 -18.61
N ASP A 154 0.47 -8.23 -18.90
CA ASP A 154 -0.83 -8.32 -18.24
C ASP A 154 -0.77 -8.59 -16.72
N SER A 155 0.36 -9.05 -16.21
CA SER A 155 0.53 -9.42 -14.81
C SER A 155 1.59 -8.60 -14.06
N THR A 156 2.30 -7.68 -14.72
CA THR A 156 3.43 -6.97 -14.08
C THR A 156 3.42 -5.48 -14.40
N VAL A 157 3.51 -4.66 -13.35
CA VAL A 157 3.78 -3.23 -13.44
C VAL A 157 5.08 -2.88 -12.72
N TYR A 158 5.84 -1.97 -13.30
CA TYR A 158 7.11 -1.46 -12.79
C TYR A 158 6.99 0.03 -12.57
N LEU A 159 7.27 0.47 -11.35
CA LEU A 159 7.16 1.87 -10.93
C LEU A 159 8.52 2.39 -10.48
N THR A 160 8.88 3.60 -10.90
CA THR A 160 10.14 4.25 -10.54
C THR A 160 9.88 5.56 -9.78
N MET A 161 10.51 5.72 -8.63
CA MET A 161 10.56 6.95 -7.86
C MET A 161 11.95 7.57 -7.94
N GLN A 162 12.00 8.83 -8.34
CA GLN A 162 13.18 9.67 -8.23
C GLN A 162 13.01 10.61 -7.05
N SER A 163 13.78 10.40 -5.98
CA SER A 163 13.72 11.20 -4.75
C SER A 163 15.05 11.96 -4.63
N PRO A 164 15.07 13.29 -4.89
CA PRO A 164 16.30 14.09 -4.90
C PRO A 164 16.90 14.23 -3.49
N ASP A 165 18.19 14.61 -3.43
CA ASP A 165 18.85 15.00 -2.19
C ASP A 165 18.06 16.13 -1.52
N GLY A 166 17.74 15.96 -0.23
CA GLY A 166 16.91 16.88 0.53
C GLY A 166 15.40 16.68 0.39
N ASP A 167 14.92 15.68 -0.35
CA ASP A 167 13.50 15.31 -0.38
C ASP A 167 13.02 14.96 1.03
N ASN A 168 12.04 15.73 1.56
CA ASN A 168 11.66 15.72 2.98
C ASN A 168 12.88 15.78 3.93
N GLN A 169 13.96 16.44 3.52
CA GLN A 169 15.24 16.60 4.24
C GLN A 169 16.04 15.31 4.42
N PHE A 170 15.68 14.22 3.74
CA PHE A 170 16.54 13.04 3.68
C PHE A 170 17.75 13.28 2.77
N PRO A 171 18.96 12.84 3.19
CA PRO A 171 20.16 13.01 2.38
C PRO A 171 20.20 12.04 1.19
N GLY A 172 20.85 12.47 0.10
CA GLY A 172 21.14 11.68 -1.08
C GLY A 172 20.02 11.60 -2.10
N ASN A 173 20.41 11.57 -3.37
CA ASN A 173 19.51 11.22 -4.45
C ASN A 173 19.25 9.72 -4.40
N VAL A 174 17.98 9.32 -4.37
CA VAL A 174 17.56 7.92 -4.38
C VAL A 174 16.76 7.64 -5.62
N THR A 175 17.15 6.61 -6.35
CA THR A 175 16.30 5.97 -7.37
C THR A 175 15.75 4.70 -6.76
N ALA A 176 14.42 4.63 -6.61
CA ALA A 176 13.75 3.47 -6.06
C ALA A 176 12.76 2.89 -7.07
N HIS A 177 12.61 1.57 -7.03
CA HIS A 177 11.66 0.86 -7.88
C HIS A 177 10.72 0.02 -7.03
N VAL A 178 9.48 -0.11 -7.51
CA VAL A 178 8.48 -1.05 -6.99
C VAL A 178 7.96 -1.87 -8.16
N THR A 179 8.16 -3.19 -8.09
CA THR A 179 7.61 -4.12 -9.06
C THR A 179 6.48 -4.92 -8.44
N TYR A 180 5.29 -4.78 -9.00
CA TYR A 180 4.13 -5.58 -8.65
C TYR A 180 3.93 -6.66 -9.71
N THR A 181 3.87 -7.92 -9.29
CA THR A 181 3.60 -9.04 -10.19
C THR A 181 2.47 -9.90 -9.62
N LEU A 182 1.36 -9.99 -10.34
CA LEU A 182 0.27 -10.91 -10.03
C LEU A 182 0.57 -12.27 -10.65
N LYS A 183 0.79 -13.30 -9.82
CA LYS A 183 1.14 -14.66 -10.26
C LYS A 183 -0.09 -15.56 -10.45
N SER A 184 0.08 -16.64 -11.18
CA SER A 184 -0.97 -17.64 -11.44
C SER A 184 -1.45 -18.37 -10.19
N ASN A 185 -0.67 -18.40 -9.10
CA ASN A 185 -1.05 -18.98 -7.82
C ASN A 185 -1.81 -18.02 -6.91
N ASN A 186 -2.37 -16.93 -7.44
CA ASN A 186 -3.08 -15.87 -6.73
C ASN A 186 -2.20 -15.12 -5.70
N SER A 187 -0.91 -15.00 -5.96
CA SER A 187 -0.05 -14.13 -5.15
C SER A 187 0.29 -12.82 -5.86
N ILE A 188 0.35 -11.74 -5.09
CA ILE A 188 0.93 -10.46 -5.48
C ILE A 188 2.34 -10.45 -4.92
N ASP A 189 3.31 -10.49 -5.81
CA ASP A 189 4.73 -10.40 -5.51
C ASP A 189 5.15 -8.94 -5.61
N ILE A 190 5.61 -8.35 -4.51
CA ILE A 190 6.00 -6.94 -4.42
C ILE A 190 7.50 -6.88 -4.14
N LYS A 191 8.26 -6.41 -5.11
CA LYS A 191 9.71 -6.22 -4.97
C LYS A 191 10.04 -4.76 -4.93
N TYR A 192 10.88 -4.40 -3.99
CA TYR A 192 11.45 -3.06 -3.86
C TYR A 192 12.95 -3.16 -4.07
N ASP A 193 13.50 -2.25 -4.85
CA ASP A 193 14.93 -2.02 -4.94
C ASP A 193 15.23 -0.53 -4.99
N ALA A 194 16.38 -0.13 -4.46
CA ALA A 194 16.81 1.25 -4.51
C ALA A 194 18.33 1.39 -4.47
N THR A 195 18.81 2.47 -5.09
CA THR A 195 20.21 2.90 -5.05
C THR A 195 20.30 4.36 -4.65
N THR A 196 21.46 4.77 -4.18
CA THR A 196 21.74 6.16 -3.77
C THR A 196 23.12 6.61 -4.19
N ASP A 197 23.30 7.92 -4.37
CA ASP A 197 24.61 8.55 -4.61
C ASP A 197 25.28 9.04 -3.32
N LYS A 198 24.54 9.10 -2.19
CA LYS A 198 25.03 9.52 -0.89
C LYS A 198 24.39 8.65 0.19
N LYS A 199 25.13 8.40 1.28
CA LYS A 199 24.60 7.61 2.39
C LYS A 199 23.28 8.19 2.91
N THR A 200 22.27 7.32 3.08
CA THR A 200 20.94 7.67 3.53
C THR A 200 20.32 6.51 4.31
N VAL A 201 19.09 6.70 4.79
CA VAL A 201 18.27 5.61 5.36
C VAL A 201 17.13 5.31 4.41
N ILE A 202 16.77 4.02 4.30
CA ILE A 202 15.66 3.56 3.48
C ILE A 202 14.92 2.41 4.17
N ASN A 203 13.61 2.42 4.11
CA ASN A 203 12.72 1.36 4.56
C ASN A 203 11.41 1.50 3.80
N MET A 204 11.07 0.56 2.94
CA MET A 204 9.85 0.62 2.11
C MET A 204 8.87 -0.46 2.53
N THR A 205 7.58 -0.17 2.39
CA THR A 205 6.51 -1.13 2.66
C THR A 205 5.29 -0.83 1.80
N ASN A 206 4.31 -1.74 1.76
CA ASN A 206 2.98 -1.52 1.21
C ASN A 206 1.96 -1.36 2.35
N HIS A 207 1.19 -0.28 2.31
CA HIS A 207 0.21 0.08 3.33
C HIS A 207 -1.22 -0.26 2.89
N SER A 208 -1.45 -1.47 2.38
CA SER A 208 -2.79 -1.94 2.05
C SER A 208 -3.62 -2.17 3.30
N TYR A 209 -4.87 -1.72 3.27
CA TYR A 209 -5.87 -1.91 4.31
C TYR A 209 -6.80 -3.05 3.89
N PHE A 210 -6.57 -4.24 4.43
CA PHE A 210 -7.28 -5.44 4.06
C PHE A 210 -8.61 -5.59 4.81
N ASN A 211 -9.68 -5.90 4.07
CA ASN A 211 -10.95 -6.38 4.61
C ASN A 211 -11.38 -7.60 3.78
N LEU A 212 -11.08 -8.80 4.28
CA LEU A 212 -11.32 -10.05 3.55
C LEU A 212 -12.82 -10.44 3.48
N SER A 213 -13.70 -9.68 4.11
CA SER A 213 -15.15 -9.87 3.93
C SER A 213 -15.68 -9.30 2.61
N GLY A 214 -14.86 -8.50 1.88
CA GLY A 214 -15.28 -7.78 0.68
C GLY A 214 -16.29 -6.67 0.95
N ASN A 215 -16.65 -6.45 2.20
CA ASN A 215 -17.59 -5.39 2.60
C ASN A 215 -16.98 -4.52 3.71
N PRO A 216 -16.49 -3.31 3.38
CA PRO A 216 -15.87 -2.41 4.34
C PRO A 216 -16.79 -1.86 5.45
N LYS A 217 -18.07 -2.24 5.47
CA LYS A 217 -18.97 -1.97 6.60
C LYS A 217 -18.76 -2.97 7.74
N ASN A 218 -18.17 -4.12 7.46
CA ASN A 218 -17.90 -5.16 8.45
C ASN A 218 -16.57 -4.87 9.15
N ALA A 219 -16.57 -5.02 10.48
CA ALA A 219 -15.32 -5.00 11.24
C ALA A 219 -14.50 -6.27 10.96
N ILE A 220 -13.16 -6.14 11.10
CA ILE A 220 -12.22 -7.26 10.92
C ILE A 220 -11.94 -8.03 12.22
N THR A 221 -12.66 -7.75 13.26
CA THR A 221 -12.37 -8.26 14.62
C THR A 221 -12.63 -9.75 14.80
N ASP A 222 -13.47 -10.33 13.95
CA ASP A 222 -13.75 -11.78 13.86
C ASP A 222 -12.76 -12.54 12.96
N ASN A 223 -11.94 -11.80 12.18
CA ASN A 223 -10.96 -12.44 11.33
C ASN A 223 -9.89 -13.15 12.18
N VAL A 224 -9.55 -14.36 11.78
CA VAL A 224 -8.56 -15.19 12.46
C VAL A 224 -7.17 -14.81 11.99
N LEU A 225 -6.31 -14.37 12.91
CA LEU A 225 -4.96 -13.90 12.66
C LEU A 225 -3.93 -14.87 13.24
N TYR A 226 -2.90 -15.17 12.46
CA TYR A 226 -1.66 -15.84 12.86
C TYR A 226 -0.47 -14.95 12.57
N ILE A 227 0.50 -14.86 13.48
CA ILE A 227 1.76 -14.14 13.27
C ILE A 227 2.92 -14.97 13.82
N ASN A 228 3.93 -15.22 13.00
CA ASN A 228 5.14 -15.97 13.36
C ASN A 228 6.16 -15.05 14.04
N ALA A 229 5.89 -14.68 15.27
CA ALA A 229 6.73 -13.79 16.06
C ALA A 229 6.66 -14.12 17.56
N ASP A 230 7.80 -14.07 18.25
CA ASP A 230 7.89 -14.28 19.72
C ASP A 230 7.87 -12.98 20.50
N SER A 231 8.04 -11.85 19.83
CA SER A 231 8.11 -10.52 20.46
C SER A 231 7.60 -9.42 19.53
N ILE A 232 7.31 -8.27 20.13
CA ILE A 232 7.04 -7.01 19.46
C ILE A 232 8.07 -5.96 19.86
N THR A 233 8.20 -4.89 19.07
CA THR A 233 8.84 -3.66 19.53
C THR A 233 7.78 -2.80 20.24
N PRO A 234 7.80 -2.69 21.58
CA PRO A 234 6.77 -1.96 22.32
C PRO A 234 6.83 -0.47 22.02
N VAL A 235 5.66 0.19 22.13
CA VAL A 235 5.51 1.62 21.87
C VAL A 235 5.13 2.39 23.13
N ASP A 236 5.41 3.69 23.14
CA ASP A 236 4.89 4.64 24.11
C ASP A 236 3.55 5.25 23.64
N SER A 237 3.01 6.20 24.42
CA SER A 237 1.74 6.88 24.10
C SER A 237 1.78 7.76 22.85
N THR A 238 2.95 7.97 22.25
CA THR A 238 3.14 8.69 20.98
C THR A 238 3.38 7.74 19.82
N PHE A 239 3.13 6.43 20.02
CA PHE A 239 3.36 5.34 19.05
C PHE A 239 4.83 5.15 18.68
N MET A 240 5.74 5.71 19.48
CA MET A 240 7.18 5.56 19.25
C MET A 240 7.70 4.33 19.99
N THR A 241 8.48 3.51 19.26
CA THR A 241 9.11 2.33 19.88
C THR A 241 10.11 2.72 20.96
N THR A 242 10.09 1.99 22.08
CA THR A 242 10.99 2.23 23.22
C THR A 242 12.43 1.78 22.94
N GLY A 243 12.66 0.93 21.94
CA GLY A 243 13.96 0.32 21.65
C GLY A 243 14.17 -1.04 22.32
N GLU A 244 13.19 -1.51 23.06
CA GLU A 244 13.14 -2.83 23.67
C GLU A 244 12.44 -3.86 22.78
N MET A 245 12.52 -5.13 23.17
CA MET A 245 11.70 -6.20 22.63
C MET A 245 10.85 -6.78 23.75
N LEU A 246 9.54 -6.75 23.59
CA LEU A 246 8.58 -7.28 24.54
C LEU A 246 8.14 -8.69 24.12
N SER A 247 8.37 -9.67 25.00
CA SER A 247 7.90 -11.05 24.77
C SER A 247 6.38 -11.12 24.66
N LEU A 248 5.89 -11.95 23.75
CA LEU A 248 4.46 -12.25 23.58
C LEU A 248 3.97 -13.35 24.51
N ASN A 249 4.83 -14.02 25.28
CA ASN A 249 4.39 -15.06 26.21
C ASN A 249 3.42 -14.50 27.25
N GLY A 250 2.20 -15.04 27.28
CA GLY A 250 1.13 -14.57 28.16
C GLY A 250 0.54 -13.20 27.78
N ASN A 251 0.86 -12.67 26.60
CA ASN A 251 0.36 -11.39 26.11
C ASN A 251 -0.89 -11.62 25.24
N SER A 252 -1.89 -10.75 25.34
CA SER A 252 -3.10 -10.82 24.50
C SER A 252 -2.78 -10.71 23.00
N MET A 253 -1.70 -10.01 22.63
CA MET A 253 -1.22 -9.88 21.25
C MET A 253 -0.42 -11.08 20.74
N ASP A 254 -0.37 -12.20 21.47
CA ASP A 254 0.23 -13.44 20.99
C ASP A 254 -0.69 -14.14 19.98
N PHE A 255 -0.30 -14.10 18.72
CA PHE A 255 -1.00 -14.72 17.58
C PHE A 255 -0.22 -15.92 17.00
N ARG A 256 0.74 -16.49 17.72
CA ARG A 256 1.43 -17.72 17.31
C ARG A 256 0.49 -18.92 17.21
N ASN A 257 -0.57 -18.92 18.04
CA ASN A 257 -1.76 -19.75 17.84
C ASN A 257 -2.82 -18.89 17.21
N ALA A 258 -3.26 -19.24 16.00
CA ALA A 258 -4.26 -18.47 15.25
C ALA A 258 -5.54 -18.28 16.08
N LYS A 259 -6.00 -17.03 16.17
CA LYS A 259 -7.20 -16.67 16.95
C LYS A 259 -7.85 -15.41 16.38
N PRO A 260 -9.12 -15.12 16.70
CA PRO A 260 -9.78 -13.88 16.31
C PRO A 260 -8.99 -12.64 16.75
N ILE A 261 -8.95 -11.60 15.91
CA ILE A 261 -8.29 -10.33 16.25
C ILE A 261 -8.87 -9.73 17.53
N SER A 262 -10.18 -9.89 17.77
CA SER A 262 -10.86 -9.42 18.99
C SER A 262 -10.22 -9.93 20.28
N GLU A 263 -9.68 -11.14 20.30
CA GLU A 263 -9.00 -11.69 21.48
C GLU A 263 -7.64 -11.03 21.78
N GLY A 264 -7.05 -10.38 20.76
CA GLY A 264 -5.82 -9.58 20.91
C GLY A 264 -6.05 -8.17 21.43
N LEU A 265 -7.31 -7.68 21.38
CA LEU A 265 -7.69 -6.30 21.71
C LEU A 265 -8.03 -6.11 23.20
N ASP A 266 -7.28 -6.74 24.10
CA ASP A 266 -7.49 -6.60 25.54
C ASP A 266 -7.11 -5.19 26.02
N MET A 267 -8.11 -4.42 26.43
CA MET A 267 -7.94 -3.06 26.94
C MET A 267 -7.24 -2.99 28.31
N ASN A 268 -6.96 -4.10 28.98
CA ASN A 268 -6.10 -4.11 30.16
C ASN A 268 -4.61 -4.12 29.77
N ASN A 269 -4.27 -4.55 28.58
CA ASN A 269 -2.91 -4.54 28.05
C ASN A 269 -2.45 -3.09 27.76
N GLN A 270 -1.34 -2.68 28.36
CA GLN A 270 -0.80 -1.32 28.22
C GLN A 270 -0.45 -0.99 26.77
N GLN A 271 0.04 -1.95 26.00
CA GLN A 271 0.40 -1.74 24.59
C GLN A 271 -0.86 -1.51 23.72
N ILE A 272 -1.96 -2.22 24.01
CA ILE A 272 -3.25 -1.99 23.35
C ILE A 272 -3.80 -0.60 23.69
N LYS A 273 -3.63 -0.12 24.93
CA LYS A 273 -3.99 1.26 25.29
C LYS A 273 -3.19 2.28 24.51
N PHE A 274 -1.88 2.12 24.43
CA PHE A 274 -0.99 3.03 23.69
C PHE A 274 -1.29 3.01 22.19
N GLY A 275 -1.45 1.84 21.57
CA GLY A 275 -1.78 1.69 20.15
C GLY A 275 -3.24 1.99 19.81
N LYS A 276 -4.12 2.24 20.82
CA LYS A 276 -5.58 2.33 20.65
C LYS A 276 -6.20 1.08 19.98
N GLY A 277 -5.51 -0.02 20.11
CA GLY A 277 -5.69 -1.30 19.46
C GLY A 277 -4.31 -1.89 19.10
N ILE A 278 -4.26 -2.79 18.13
CA ILE A 278 -2.99 -3.27 17.62
C ILE A 278 -2.48 -2.23 16.62
N ASP A 279 -1.28 -1.72 16.85
CA ASP A 279 -0.48 -0.87 15.94
C ASP A 279 0.99 -1.08 16.31
N HIS A 280 1.47 -2.32 16.07
CA HIS A 280 2.75 -2.78 16.58
C HIS A 280 3.55 -3.52 15.52
N ASN A 281 4.86 -3.34 15.57
CA ASN A 281 5.80 -4.13 14.79
C ASN A 281 6.10 -5.44 15.51
N TYR A 282 5.81 -6.55 14.87
CA TYR A 282 6.14 -7.90 15.30
C TYR A 282 7.52 -8.29 14.78
N VAL A 283 8.36 -8.84 15.65
CA VAL A 283 9.71 -9.33 15.33
C VAL A 283 9.58 -10.73 14.77
N LEU A 284 9.76 -10.88 13.45
CA LEU A 284 9.48 -12.14 12.76
C LEU A 284 10.52 -13.21 13.05
N ASN A 285 10.06 -14.42 13.36
CA ASN A 285 10.89 -15.61 13.53
C ASN A 285 11.40 -16.20 12.21
N THR A 286 10.92 -15.67 11.07
CA THR A 286 11.32 -16.12 9.72
C THR A 286 12.78 -15.79 9.41
N LYS A 287 13.35 -14.80 10.09
CA LYS A 287 14.76 -14.36 9.92
C LYS A 287 15.11 -14.04 8.47
N GLY A 288 14.18 -13.41 7.74
CA GLY A 288 14.36 -13.03 6.33
C GLY A 288 14.19 -14.17 5.32
N ASP A 289 13.78 -15.36 5.75
CA ASP A 289 13.49 -16.46 4.84
C ASP A 289 12.10 -16.27 4.20
N ILE A 290 12.09 -15.86 2.93
CA ILE A 290 10.88 -15.59 2.13
C ILE A 290 9.99 -16.82 1.94
N ASN A 291 10.50 -18.04 2.18
CA ASN A 291 9.73 -19.27 2.05
C ASN A 291 8.98 -19.66 3.34
N LYS A 292 9.21 -18.92 4.44
CA LYS A 292 8.52 -19.15 5.71
C LYS A 292 7.34 -18.22 5.85
N LEU A 293 6.21 -18.76 6.27
CA LEU A 293 5.01 -17.99 6.57
C LEU A 293 5.29 -16.99 7.70
N ALA A 294 5.13 -15.70 7.40
CA ALA A 294 5.29 -14.61 8.36
C ALA A 294 3.99 -14.34 9.12
N ALA A 295 2.87 -14.27 8.39
CA ALA A 295 1.56 -14.05 8.98
C ALA A 295 0.46 -14.62 8.07
N LYS A 296 -0.73 -14.86 8.66
CA LYS A 296 -1.92 -15.31 7.94
C LYS A 296 -3.16 -14.68 8.52
N LEU A 297 -4.05 -14.23 7.64
CA LEU A 297 -5.36 -13.69 8.00
C LEU A 297 -6.44 -14.50 7.29
N VAL A 298 -7.50 -14.85 7.99
CA VAL A 298 -8.65 -15.58 7.42
C VAL A 298 -9.94 -14.89 7.83
N CYS A 299 -10.83 -14.65 6.87
CA CYS A 299 -12.18 -14.17 7.16
C CYS A 299 -13.15 -15.37 7.17
N PRO A 300 -13.74 -15.74 8.32
CA PRO A 300 -14.60 -16.93 8.41
C PRO A 300 -15.84 -16.85 7.53
N SER A 301 -16.41 -15.65 7.34
CA SER A 301 -17.65 -15.46 6.58
C SER A 301 -17.47 -15.75 5.08
N THR A 302 -16.35 -15.35 4.49
CA THR A 302 -16.03 -15.52 3.05
C THR A 302 -15.15 -16.73 2.78
N GLY A 303 -14.42 -17.22 3.79
CA GLY A 303 -13.35 -18.21 3.63
C GLY A 303 -12.08 -17.62 2.98
N ILE A 304 -12.06 -16.35 2.59
CA ILE A 304 -10.87 -15.74 1.98
C ILE A 304 -9.75 -15.72 3.01
N SER A 305 -8.56 -16.18 2.58
CA SER A 305 -7.33 -16.13 3.34
C SER A 305 -6.26 -15.31 2.65
N LEU A 306 -5.42 -14.63 3.45
CA LEU A 306 -4.23 -13.91 3.04
C LEU A 306 -3.03 -14.47 3.81
N GLU A 307 -2.07 -15.04 3.09
CA GLU A 307 -0.76 -15.44 3.61
C GLU A 307 0.27 -14.37 3.25
N VAL A 308 1.11 -14.00 4.21
CA VAL A 308 2.19 -13.02 4.02
C VAL A 308 3.54 -13.69 4.17
N TYR A 309 4.39 -13.49 3.17
CA TYR A 309 5.78 -13.93 3.16
C TYR A 309 6.68 -12.73 2.91
N THR A 310 7.86 -12.69 3.53
CA THR A 310 8.77 -11.57 3.39
C THR A 310 10.21 -11.91 3.77
N ASN A 311 11.16 -11.19 3.18
CA ASN A 311 12.55 -11.18 3.65
C ASN A 311 12.84 -10.06 4.67
N GLU A 312 11.81 -9.30 5.05
CA GLU A 312 11.93 -8.27 6.08
C GLU A 312 11.99 -8.88 7.49
N PRO A 313 12.68 -8.23 8.45
CA PRO A 313 12.80 -8.72 9.82
C PRO A 313 11.53 -8.53 10.66
N GLY A 314 10.61 -7.69 10.23
CA GLY A 314 9.40 -7.33 10.96
C GLY A 314 8.16 -7.18 10.10
N ILE A 315 7.03 -7.15 10.78
CA ILE A 315 5.72 -6.83 10.20
C ILE A 315 4.96 -5.93 11.16
N GLN A 316 4.59 -4.73 10.70
CA GLN A 316 3.63 -3.88 11.39
C GLN A 316 2.24 -4.43 11.14
N VAL A 317 1.50 -4.67 12.22
CA VAL A 317 0.07 -5.02 12.16
C VAL A 317 -0.72 -3.86 12.76
N TYR A 318 -1.63 -3.30 11.96
CA TYR A 318 -2.46 -2.16 12.34
C TYR A 318 -3.93 -2.48 12.10
N THR A 319 -4.75 -2.42 13.14
CA THR A 319 -6.16 -2.85 13.10
C THR A 319 -7.15 -1.71 12.79
N GLY A 320 -6.76 -0.72 11.99
CA GLY A 320 -7.65 0.34 11.54
C GLY A 320 -8.18 1.23 12.68
N ASN A 321 -7.37 1.46 13.71
CA ASN A 321 -7.77 2.11 14.97
C ASN A 321 -8.20 3.57 14.78
N PHE A 322 -7.69 4.24 13.75
CA PHE A 322 -7.96 5.64 13.42
C PHE A 322 -8.95 5.84 12.28
N LEU A 323 -9.53 4.77 11.74
CA LEU A 323 -10.69 4.89 10.86
C LEU A 323 -11.89 5.29 11.73
N ASP A 324 -12.40 6.50 11.55
CA ASP A 324 -13.32 7.15 12.49
C ASP A 324 -14.71 7.46 11.89
N GLY A 325 -14.98 6.99 10.67
CA GLY A 325 -16.23 7.26 9.97
C GLY A 325 -16.26 8.61 9.22
N THR A 326 -15.18 9.38 9.21
CA THR A 326 -15.12 10.65 8.46
C THR A 326 -14.71 10.44 7.00
N THR A 327 -14.10 9.30 6.67
CA THR A 327 -13.64 8.99 5.32
C THR A 327 -14.69 8.16 4.57
N THR A 328 -15.18 8.70 3.45
CA THR A 328 -15.96 7.95 2.46
C THR A 328 -15.03 7.45 1.36
N GLY A 329 -14.93 6.14 1.21
CA GLY A 329 -14.08 5.45 0.26
C GLY A 329 -14.80 4.93 -0.97
N LYS A 330 -14.33 3.81 -1.53
CA LYS A 330 -14.89 3.18 -2.72
C LYS A 330 -16.39 2.92 -2.59
N HIS A 331 -17.11 3.13 -3.69
CA HIS A 331 -18.56 2.93 -3.81
C HIS A 331 -19.39 3.72 -2.78
N GLY A 332 -18.84 4.83 -2.27
CA GLY A 332 -19.51 5.68 -1.28
C GLY A 332 -19.61 5.04 0.12
N ILE A 333 -18.81 4.02 0.42
CA ILE A 333 -18.81 3.36 1.72
C ILE A 333 -17.98 4.16 2.72
N VAL A 334 -18.57 4.43 3.89
CA VAL A 334 -17.89 5.08 5.01
C VAL A 334 -17.02 4.06 5.73
N TYR A 335 -15.76 4.42 5.98
CA TYR A 335 -14.80 3.56 6.68
C TYR A 335 -14.79 3.85 8.17
N ASN A 336 -15.35 2.93 8.94
CA ASN A 336 -15.42 3.01 10.39
C ASN A 336 -14.24 2.33 11.07
N GLN A 337 -14.09 2.55 12.36
CA GLN A 337 -13.04 1.93 13.16
C GLN A 337 -13.06 0.40 12.99
N ARG A 338 -11.88 -0.19 12.81
CA ARG A 338 -11.66 -1.64 12.69
C ARG A 338 -12.35 -2.29 11.47
N THR A 339 -12.54 -1.53 10.41
CA THR A 339 -13.04 -2.10 9.14
C THR A 339 -11.90 -2.54 8.20
N ALA A 340 -10.65 -2.47 8.67
CA ALA A 340 -9.52 -3.03 7.94
C ALA A 340 -8.35 -3.36 8.87
N VAL A 341 -7.45 -4.21 8.38
CA VAL A 341 -6.14 -4.50 8.99
C VAL A 341 -5.04 -4.29 7.98
N CYS A 342 -3.94 -3.62 8.39
CA CYS A 342 -2.73 -3.49 7.59
C CYS A 342 -1.69 -4.50 8.05
N MET A 343 -0.93 -5.03 7.11
CA MET A 343 0.13 -6.03 7.33
C MET A 343 1.37 -5.58 6.55
N GLU A 344 2.17 -4.70 7.16
CA GLU A 344 3.25 -3.96 6.52
C GLU A 344 4.59 -4.60 6.84
N THR A 345 5.15 -5.34 5.87
CA THR A 345 6.48 -5.96 6.03
C THR A 345 7.56 -4.88 5.92
N GLN A 346 8.48 -4.81 6.91
CA GLN A 346 9.39 -3.69 7.05
C GLN A 346 10.55 -3.99 8.01
N HIS A 347 11.58 -3.14 7.98
CA HIS A 347 12.49 -2.97 9.09
C HIS A 347 11.77 -2.31 10.27
N TYR A 348 12.30 -2.50 11.48
CA TYR A 348 11.61 -2.00 12.68
C TYR A 348 11.53 -0.47 12.68
N PRO A 349 10.43 0.11 13.24
CA PRO A 349 10.30 1.55 13.40
C PRO A 349 11.49 2.12 14.18
N ASP A 350 11.96 3.32 13.78
CA ASP A 350 13.07 4.04 14.41
C ASP A 350 14.44 3.32 14.39
N SER A 351 14.65 2.36 13.48
CA SER A 351 15.93 1.66 13.34
C SER A 351 17.14 2.58 13.16
N PRO A 352 17.06 3.77 12.52
CA PRO A 352 18.20 4.69 12.45
C PRO A 352 18.75 5.12 13.82
N ASN A 353 17.90 5.11 14.84
CA ASN A 353 18.25 5.46 16.24
C ASN A 353 18.47 4.24 17.14
N LYS A 354 18.46 3.04 16.58
CA LYS A 354 18.56 1.76 17.31
C LYS A 354 19.65 0.89 16.69
N PRO A 355 20.94 1.18 16.94
CA PRO A 355 22.05 0.50 16.28
C PRO A 355 22.13 -1.02 16.56
N GLN A 356 21.42 -1.49 17.59
CA GLN A 356 21.29 -2.92 17.91
C GLN A 356 20.31 -3.66 17.00
N TRP A 357 19.53 -2.96 16.20
CA TRP A 357 18.55 -3.52 15.27
C TRP A 357 19.11 -3.65 13.84
N PRO A 358 18.45 -4.41 12.95
CA PRO A 358 18.87 -4.50 11.56
C PRO A 358 19.03 -3.12 10.92
N SER A 359 20.14 -2.92 10.21
CA SER A 359 20.52 -1.64 9.63
C SER A 359 19.58 -1.26 8.47
N VAL A 360 19.22 0.01 8.42
CA VAL A 360 18.43 0.65 7.36
C VAL A 360 19.26 1.63 6.53
N ILE A 361 20.58 1.64 6.74
CA ILE A 361 21.50 2.53 6.02
C ILE A 361 21.74 1.97 4.63
N LEU A 362 21.59 2.84 3.63
CA LEU A 362 21.96 2.58 2.24
C LEU A 362 23.14 3.50 1.88
N ALA A 363 24.24 2.92 1.44
CA ALA A 363 25.42 3.65 0.99
C ALA A 363 25.61 3.58 -0.53
N PRO A 364 26.34 4.52 -1.15
CA PRO A 364 26.69 4.45 -2.56
C PRO A 364 27.34 3.11 -2.92
N GLY A 365 26.94 2.54 -4.05
CA GLY A 365 27.40 1.22 -4.50
C GLY A 365 26.67 0.02 -3.89
N GLN A 366 25.78 0.25 -2.93
CA GLN A 366 24.89 -0.77 -2.39
C GLN A 366 23.51 -0.69 -3.07
N THR A 367 22.77 -1.80 -3.05
CA THR A 367 21.38 -1.86 -3.47
C THR A 367 20.52 -2.29 -2.28
N TYR A 368 19.53 -1.47 -1.93
CA TYR A 368 18.45 -1.87 -1.04
C TYR A 368 17.57 -2.87 -1.76
N GLN A 369 17.16 -3.92 -1.08
CA GLN A 369 16.24 -4.93 -1.60
C GLN A 369 15.28 -5.37 -0.52
N SER A 370 13.99 -5.32 -0.82
CA SER A 370 12.92 -5.84 0.02
C SER A 370 11.92 -6.61 -0.81
N HIS A 371 11.32 -7.63 -0.23
CA HIS A 371 10.40 -8.51 -0.93
C HIS A 371 9.25 -8.90 -0.01
N CYS A 372 8.02 -8.66 -0.47
CA CYS A 372 6.78 -9.05 0.17
C CYS A 372 5.92 -9.85 -0.81
N ILE A 373 5.28 -10.90 -0.33
CA ILE A 373 4.31 -11.69 -1.10
C ILE A 373 3.00 -11.72 -0.32
N PHE A 374 1.93 -11.23 -0.93
CA PHE A 374 0.56 -11.41 -0.48
C PHE A 374 -0.08 -12.53 -1.30
N LYS A 375 -0.30 -13.68 -0.69
CA LYS A 375 -0.89 -14.84 -1.36
C LYS A 375 -2.31 -15.07 -0.87
N PHE A 376 -3.26 -15.06 -1.79
CA PHE A 376 -4.68 -15.23 -1.50
C PHE A 376 -5.12 -16.67 -1.77
N GLY A 377 -6.01 -17.17 -0.90
CA GLY A 377 -6.62 -18.49 -1.01
C GLY A 377 -8.03 -18.49 -0.43
N VAL A 378 -8.65 -19.66 -0.47
CA VAL A 378 -9.97 -19.92 0.13
C VAL A 378 -9.84 -21.11 1.08
N GLU A 379 -10.21 -20.91 2.33
CA GLU A 379 -10.36 -21.99 3.32
C GLU A 379 -11.80 -22.49 3.32
N LYS A 380 -11.93 -23.82 3.40
CA LYS A 380 -13.23 -24.51 3.37
C LYS A 380 -13.82 -24.62 4.77
#